data_51334cc74cc2035c3b66950aa2a1fc53
#
_entry.id   51334cc74cc2035c3b66950aa2a1fc53
#
_cell.length_a   1.000
_cell.length_b   1.000
_cell.length_c   1.000
_cell.angle_alpha   90.00
_cell.angle_beta   90.00
_cell.angle_gamma   90.00
#
_symmetry.space_group_name_H-M   'P 1'
#
loop_
_entity.id
_entity.type
_entity.pdbx_description
1 polymer ?
#
loop_
_entity_poly.entity_id
_entity_poly.type
_entity_poly.pdbx_seq_one_letter_code
_entity_poly.pdbx_strand_id
1 'polypeptide(L)'
;MGLISRAKAAFARVYYPWRIKSVAAECGENVYVGGKSYVTHKTHLGKHCCFNGMSMSGNGVIKIGDYFHSGPGCQIITSFHNYEGDAIPYDDTFIDKDVEIGKCVWLGNNVIILGGVKIGDGAIIQAGSVVCKDI
;
A
#
# COMPACT_ATOMS: atom_id res chain seq x y z
N MET A 1 15.81 6.53 -25.16
CA MET A 1 15.00 7.21 -24.12
C MET A 1 15.38 8.69 -24.10
N GLY A 2 14.43 9.58 -24.41
CA GLY A 2 14.70 11.02 -24.57
C GLY A 2 15.12 11.71 -23.26
N LEU A 3 15.75 12.89 -23.36
CA LEU A 3 16.26 13.68 -22.22
C LEU A 3 15.16 13.99 -21.19
N ILE A 4 13.95 14.31 -21.67
CA ILE A 4 12.77 14.59 -20.81
C ILE A 4 12.34 13.36 -20.00
N SER A 5 12.40 12.16 -20.57
CA SER A 5 12.05 10.92 -19.85
C SER A 5 13.07 10.57 -18.77
N ARG A 6 14.35 10.85 -19.03
CA ARG A 6 15.43 10.68 -18.04
C ARG A 6 15.30 11.67 -16.88
N ALA A 7 14.96 12.93 -17.16
CA ALA A 7 14.72 13.95 -16.13
C ALA A 7 13.50 13.58 -15.26
N LYS A 8 12.39 13.14 -15.87
CA LYS A 8 11.19 12.66 -15.12
C LYS A 8 11.53 11.47 -14.23
N ALA A 9 12.30 10.50 -14.72
CA ALA A 9 12.69 9.33 -13.94
C ALA A 9 13.61 9.71 -12.77
N ALA A 10 14.56 10.62 -12.99
CA ALA A 10 15.44 11.13 -11.94
C ALA A 10 14.65 11.89 -10.87
N PHE A 11 13.71 12.74 -11.26
CA PHE A 11 12.80 13.43 -10.33
C PHE A 11 11.98 12.45 -9.51
N ALA A 12 11.37 11.45 -10.14
CA ALA A 12 10.53 10.47 -9.47
C ALA A 12 11.29 9.66 -8.40
N ARG A 13 12.56 9.33 -8.65
CA ARG A 13 13.44 8.62 -7.70
C ARG A 13 13.70 9.39 -6.41
N VAL A 14 13.63 10.72 -6.44
CA VAL A 14 13.80 11.57 -5.25
C VAL A 14 12.43 11.93 -4.64
N TYR A 15 11.49 12.31 -5.48
CA TYR A 15 10.17 12.80 -5.05
C TYR A 15 9.35 11.74 -4.31
N TYR A 16 9.20 10.53 -4.85
CA TYR A 16 8.32 9.54 -4.23
C TYR A 16 8.84 9.01 -2.89
N PRO A 17 10.12 8.68 -2.71
CA PRO A 17 10.64 8.33 -1.38
C PRO A 17 10.46 9.45 -0.36
N TRP A 18 10.76 10.69 -0.74
CA TRP A 18 10.53 11.85 0.11
C TRP A 18 9.05 12.01 0.47
N ARG A 19 8.16 11.89 -0.50
CA ARG A 19 6.71 12.02 -0.30
C ARG A 19 6.16 10.95 0.63
N ILE A 20 6.56 9.70 0.46
CA ILE A 20 6.18 8.59 1.35
C ILE A 20 6.66 8.88 2.77
N LYS A 21 7.93 9.22 2.94
CA LYS A 21 8.51 9.53 4.26
C LYS A 21 7.83 10.72 4.94
N SER A 22 7.35 11.72 4.18
CA SER A 22 6.70 12.90 4.74
C SER A 22 5.23 12.67 5.12
N VAL A 23 4.56 11.68 4.53
CA VAL A 23 3.14 11.40 4.77
C VAL A 23 2.92 10.27 5.76
N ALA A 24 3.71 9.19 5.68
CA ALA A 24 3.58 8.04 6.56
C ALA A 24 3.71 8.42 8.05
N ALA A 25 2.96 7.75 8.91
CA ALA A 25 3.08 7.92 10.37
C ALA A 25 4.47 7.50 10.85
N GLU A 26 4.99 6.41 10.29
CA GLU A 26 6.34 5.91 10.52
C GLU A 26 6.92 5.39 9.21
N CYS A 27 8.22 5.61 9.00
CA CYS A 27 8.92 5.11 7.82
C CYS A 27 10.31 4.63 8.22
N GLY A 28 10.53 3.32 8.10
CA GLY A 28 11.83 2.71 8.34
C GLY A 28 12.91 3.20 7.37
N GLU A 29 14.13 2.81 7.62
CA GLU A 29 15.26 3.13 6.74
C GLU A 29 15.26 2.32 5.44
N ASN A 30 15.96 2.83 4.42
CA ASN A 30 16.17 2.16 3.13
C ASN A 30 14.88 1.78 2.39
N VAL A 31 13.87 2.65 2.42
CA VAL A 31 12.66 2.48 1.63
C VAL A 31 12.92 2.90 0.19
N TYR A 32 12.70 1.97 -0.75
CA TYR A 32 12.84 2.18 -2.19
C TYR A 32 11.48 2.36 -2.85
N VAL A 33 11.38 3.31 -3.79
CA VAL A 33 10.15 3.58 -4.55
C VAL A 33 10.47 3.61 -6.04
N GLY A 34 10.19 2.51 -6.72
CA GLY A 34 10.46 2.32 -8.16
C GLY A 34 9.40 2.89 -9.09
N GLY A 35 8.21 3.18 -8.58
CA GLY A 35 7.08 3.70 -9.35
C GLY A 35 6.20 4.62 -8.53
N LYS A 36 5.21 5.25 -9.18
CA LYS A 36 4.25 6.17 -8.56
C LYS A 36 3.51 5.48 -7.41
N SER A 37 3.78 5.90 -6.18
CA SER A 37 3.25 5.27 -4.96
C SER A 37 2.70 6.30 -3.99
N TYR A 38 1.64 5.93 -3.29
CA TYR A 38 0.96 6.76 -2.31
C TYR A 38 0.69 5.98 -1.03
N VAL A 39 0.88 6.64 0.12
CA VAL A 39 0.55 6.12 1.45
C VAL A 39 -0.39 7.08 2.17
N THR A 40 -1.04 6.62 3.22
CA THR A 40 -1.84 7.45 4.11
C THR A 40 -1.02 7.91 5.32
N HIS A 41 -1.51 8.93 6.01
CA HIS A 41 -0.90 9.41 7.27
C HIS A 41 -1.02 8.42 8.46
N LYS A 42 -1.72 7.30 8.25
CA LYS A 42 -1.82 6.18 9.21
C LYS A 42 -1.03 4.95 8.79
N THR A 43 -0.12 5.11 7.82
CA THR A 43 0.73 4.03 7.33
C THR A 43 2.02 3.96 8.13
N HIS A 44 2.35 2.77 8.64
CA HIS A 44 3.60 2.46 9.31
C HIS A 44 4.40 1.48 8.45
N LEU A 45 5.60 1.87 8.07
CA LEU A 45 6.48 1.10 7.19
C LEU A 45 7.73 0.63 7.95
N GLY A 46 8.03 -0.65 7.82
CA GLY A 46 9.29 -1.22 8.28
C GLY A 46 10.49 -0.79 7.42
N LYS A 47 11.63 -1.40 7.69
CA LYS A 47 12.89 -1.17 6.98
C LYS A 47 12.94 -1.93 5.67
N HIS A 48 13.71 -1.41 4.70
CA HIS A 48 13.99 -2.09 3.43
C HIS A 48 12.73 -2.44 2.62
N CYS A 49 11.65 -1.67 2.77
CA CYS A 49 10.46 -1.83 1.95
C CYS A 49 10.70 -1.34 0.51
N CYS A 50 10.18 -2.08 -0.47
CA CYS A 50 10.31 -1.77 -1.89
C CYS A 50 8.92 -1.64 -2.53
N PHE A 51 8.60 -0.44 -3.03
CA PHE A 51 7.34 -0.15 -3.71
C PHE A 51 7.58 0.14 -5.19
N ASN A 52 6.93 -0.63 -6.07
CA ASN A 52 7.02 -0.45 -7.52
C ASN A 52 5.73 0.10 -8.14
N GLY A 53 5.06 1.03 -7.47
CA GLY A 53 3.79 1.60 -7.91
C GLY A 53 2.62 1.02 -7.12
N MET A 54 2.52 1.37 -5.86
CA MET A 54 1.47 0.92 -4.94
C MET A 54 0.69 2.11 -4.40
N SER A 55 -0.63 1.98 -4.29
CA SER A 55 -1.48 2.99 -3.65
C SER A 55 -2.16 2.44 -2.40
N MET A 56 -2.13 3.23 -1.34
CA MET A 56 -2.81 2.96 -0.09
C MET A 56 -3.86 4.04 0.14
N SER A 57 -5.08 3.64 0.49
CA SER A 57 -6.21 4.55 0.66
C SER A 57 -7.09 4.14 1.82
N GLY A 58 -7.89 5.10 2.27
CA GLY A 58 -8.82 4.93 3.39
C GLY A 58 -8.25 5.45 4.71
N ASN A 59 -8.99 5.21 5.78
CA ASN A 59 -8.75 5.81 7.08
C ASN A 59 -8.36 4.78 8.17
N GLY A 60 -8.28 3.49 7.81
CA GLY A 60 -7.71 2.46 8.68
C GLY A 60 -6.19 2.56 8.78
N VAL A 61 -5.64 1.99 9.85
CA VAL A 61 -4.20 1.87 10.06
C VAL A 61 -3.63 0.80 9.15
N ILE A 62 -2.49 1.11 8.51
CA ILE A 62 -1.76 0.15 7.68
C ILE A 62 -0.39 -0.07 8.30
N LYS A 63 -0.08 -1.32 8.66
CA LYS A 63 1.24 -1.71 9.16
C LYS A 63 1.90 -2.67 8.19
N ILE A 64 3.10 -2.35 7.75
CA ILE A 64 3.90 -3.18 6.84
C ILE A 64 5.24 -3.46 7.49
N GLY A 65 5.57 -4.75 7.63
CA GLY A 65 6.83 -5.20 8.20
C GLY A 65 8.05 -4.97 7.31
N ASP A 66 9.22 -5.33 7.83
CA ASP A 66 10.50 -5.17 7.14
C ASP A 66 10.58 -6.03 5.87
N TYR A 67 11.37 -5.59 4.88
CA TYR A 67 11.65 -6.32 3.65
C TYR A 67 10.42 -6.63 2.80
N PHE A 68 9.39 -5.81 2.90
CA PHE A 68 8.21 -5.89 2.03
C PHE A 68 8.56 -5.52 0.59
N HIS A 69 7.96 -6.23 -0.37
CA HIS A 69 8.11 -5.92 -1.79
C HIS A 69 6.76 -5.96 -2.51
N SER A 70 6.43 -4.92 -3.28
CA SER A 70 5.26 -4.92 -4.15
C SER A 70 5.63 -4.77 -5.62
N GLY A 71 4.96 -5.54 -6.47
CA GLY A 71 4.89 -5.27 -7.90
C GLY A 71 4.07 -4.00 -8.20
N PRO A 72 4.06 -3.53 -9.47
CA PRO A 72 3.29 -2.36 -9.87
C PRO A 72 1.77 -2.61 -9.78
N GLY A 73 1.02 -1.53 -9.55
CA GLY A 73 -0.44 -1.53 -9.56
C GLY A 73 -1.10 -2.13 -8.32
N CYS A 74 -0.33 -2.47 -7.28
CA CYS A 74 -0.90 -2.98 -6.03
C CYS A 74 -1.69 -1.89 -5.28
N GLN A 75 -2.71 -2.32 -4.53
CA GLN A 75 -3.57 -1.43 -3.76
C GLN A 75 -3.84 -1.99 -2.36
N ILE A 76 -3.93 -1.10 -1.36
CA ILE A 76 -4.53 -1.39 -0.06
C ILE A 76 -5.70 -0.43 0.12
N ILE A 77 -6.88 -0.97 0.41
CA ILE A 77 -8.13 -0.22 0.58
C ILE A 77 -8.67 -0.48 1.97
N THR A 78 -8.59 0.51 2.86
CA THR A 78 -8.96 0.36 4.28
C THR A 78 -10.31 0.97 4.64
N SER A 79 -10.96 1.69 3.71
CA SER A 79 -12.28 2.30 3.94
C SER A 79 -13.23 1.92 2.80
N PHE A 80 -14.47 1.65 3.13
CA PHE A 80 -15.54 1.40 2.18
C PHE A 80 -16.88 1.92 2.72
N HIS A 81 -17.83 2.18 1.83
CA HIS A 81 -19.17 2.59 2.23
C HIS A 81 -19.87 1.54 3.09
N ASN A 82 -20.63 1.99 4.06
CA ASN A 82 -21.42 1.09 4.90
C ASN A 82 -22.63 0.57 4.14
N TYR A 83 -22.50 -0.63 3.58
CA TYR A 83 -23.57 -1.33 2.84
C TYR A 83 -24.60 -2.00 3.76
N GLU A 84 -24.35 -2.04 5.07
CA GLU A 84 -25.27 -2.55 6.11
C GLU A 84 -25.98 -1.40 6.86
N GLY A 85 -25.86 -0.17 6.35
CA GLY A 85 -26.49 1.02 6.92
C GLY A 85 -27.97 1.18 6.53
N ASP A 86 -28.50 2.40 6.69
CA ASP A 86 -29.92 2.70 6.56
C ASP A 86 -30.37 3.04 5.12
N ALA A 87 -29.50 2.96 4.12
CA ALA A 87 -29.81 3.26 2.72
C ALA A 87 -29.20 2.25 1.73
N ILE A 88 -29.81 2.14 0.55
CA ILE A 88 -29.36 1.27 -0.55
C ILE A 88 -28.75 2.15 -1.66
N PRO A 89 -27.59 1.82 -2.20
CA PRO A 89 -26.73 0.65 -1.91
C PRO A 89 -25.89 0.80 -0.62
N TYR A 90 -25.80 1.97 -0.07
CA TYR A 90 -25.11 2.31 1.17
C TYR A 90 -25.61 3.67 1.69
N ASP A 91 -25.38 3.98 2.96
CA ASP A 91 -25.62 5.30 3.54
C ASP A 91 -24.35 6.18 3.48
N ASP A 92 -24.39 7.37 4.09
CA ASP A 92 -23.28 8.33 4.11
C ASP A 92 -22.15 7.95 5.09
N THR A 93 -22.25 6.79 5.76
CA THR A 93 -21.22 6.32 6.69
C THR A 93 -20.20 5.42 6.03
N PHE A 94 -19.02 5.29 6.67
CA PHE A 94 -17.91 4.48 6.19
C PHE A 94 -17.53 3.44 7.23
N ILE A 95 -17.04 2.31 6.74
CA ILE A 95 -16.41 1.27 7.57
C ILE A 95 -14.91 1.33 7.31
N ASP A 96 -14.14 1.60 8.37
CA ASP A 96 -12.69 1.60 8.34
C ASP A 96 -12.16 0.33 9.00
N LYS A 97 -11.25 -0.37 8.34
CA LYS A 97 -10.61 -1.57 8.86
C LYS A 97 -9.10 -1.53 8.62
N ASP A 98 -8.34 -1.90 9.66
CA ASP A 98 -6.89 -1.93 9.60
C ASP A 98 -6.36 -3.07 8.71
N VAL A 99 -5.13 -2.92 8.23
CA VAL A 99 -4.40 -3.95 7.49
C VAL A 99 -3.04 -4.14 8.16
N GLU A 100 -2.68 -5.40 8.42
CA GLU A 100 -1.37 -5.78 8.96
C GLU A 100 -0.67 -6.71 7.97
N ILE A 101 0.55 -6.35 7.56
CA ILE A 101 1.40 -7.17 6.67
C ILE A 101 2.70 -7.46 7.40
N GLY A 102 3.03 -8.72 7.52
CA GLY A 102 4.25 -9.20 8.16
C GLY A 102 5.53 -8.86 7.42
N LYS A 103 6.64 -9.46 7.86
CA LYS A 103 7.97 -9.27 7.26
C LYS A 103 8.17 -10.15 6.04
N CYS A 104 9.03 -9.70 5.12
CA CYS A 104 9.43 -10.46 3.93
C CYS A 104 8.24 -10.88 3.05
N VAL A 105 7.17 -10.11 3.01
CA VAL A 105 6.00 -10.37 2.15
C VAL A 105 6.25 -9.84 0.75
N TRP A 106 5.91 -10.66 -0.25
CA TRP A 106 5.98 -10.26 -1.65
C TRP A 106 4.60 -10.28 -2.32
N LEU A 107 4.19 -9.13 -2.86
CA LEU A 107 3.01 -8.99 -3.69
C LEU A 107 3.39 -8.98 -5.17
N GLY A 108 2.80 -9.86 -5.96
CA GLY A 108 2.82 -9.78 -7.41
C GLY A 108 2.10 -8.53 -7.93
N ASN A 109 2.10 -8.32 -9.24
CA ASN A 109 1.48 -7.15 -9.86
C ASN A 109 -0.04 -7.12 -9.62
N ASN A 110 -0.61 -5.92 -9.48
CA ASN A 110 -2.05 -5.69 -9.39
C ASN A 110 -2.76 -6.48 -8.27
N VAL A 111 -2.08 -6.70 -7.16
CA VAL A 111 -2.69 -7.29 -5.96
C VAL A 111 -3.50 -6.22 -5.24
N ILE A 112 -4.70 -6.56 -4.81
CA ILE A 112 -5.58 -5.70 -4.01
C ILE A 112 -5.75 -6.33 -2.63
N ILE A 113 -5.45 -5.57 -1.56
CA ILE A 113 -5.66 -5.99 -0.17
C ILE A 113 -6.78 -5.16 0.42
N LEU A 114 -7.81 -5.84 0.95
CA LEU A 114 -8.96 -5.19 1.57
C LEU A 114 -8.76 -4.99 3.07
N GLY A 115 -9.41 -3.99 3.62
CA GLY A 115 -9.39 -3.68 5.04
C GLY A 115 -9.86 -4.84 5.92
N GLY A 116 -9.18 -5.05 7.02
CA GLY A 116 -9.40 -6.14 7.97
C GLY A 116 -8.48 -7.34 7.80
N VAL A 117 -7.64 -7.35 6.77
CA VAL A 117 -6.77 -8.48 6.44
C VAL A 117 -5.45 -8.42 7.21
N LYS A 118 -4.99 -9.58 7.67
CA LYS A 118 -3.65 -9.84 8.19
C LYS A 118 -2.91 -10.81 7.26
N ILE A 119 -1.70 -10.45 6.87
CA ILE A 119 -0.81 -11.30 6.06
C ILE A 119 0.41 -11.65 6.90
N GLY A 120 0.66 -12.94 7.07
CA GLY A 120 1.79 -13.43 7.85
C GLY A 120 3.16 -13.22 7.18
N ASP A 121 4.22 -13.41 7.96
CA ASP A 121 5.60 -13.27 7.50
C ASP A 121 5.91 -14.23 6.34
N GLY A 122 6.64 -13.74 5.34
CA GLY A 122 7.13 -14.56 4.23
C GLY A 122 6.07 -14.94 3.18
N ALA A 123 4.85 -14.44 3.28
CA ALA A 123 3.80 -14.74 2.32
C ALA A 123 4.13 -14.21 0.91
N ILE A 124 3.80 -15.00 -0.11
CA ILE A 124 3.90 -14.62 -1.52
C ILE A 124 2.49 -14.60 -2.10
N ILE A 125 2.05 -13.43 -2.56
CA ILE A 125 0.71 -13.24 -3.11
C ILE A 125 0.80 -13.17 -4.63
N GLN A 126 0.08 -14.07 -5.30
CA GLN A 126 0.07 -14.16 -6.76
C GLN A 126 -0.47 -12.85 -7.38
N ALA A 127 0.10 -12.47 -8.53
CA ALA A 127 -0.37 -11.33 -9.30
C ALA A 127 -1.87 -11.40 -9.63
N GLY A 128 -2.56 -10.26 -9.54
CA GLY A 128 -4.00 -10.16 -9.80
C GLY A 128 -4.90 -10.67 -8.69
N SER A 129 -4.36 -11.08 -7.53
CA SER A 129 -5.18 -11.57 -6.41
C SER A 129 -5.91 -10.43 -5.71
N VAL A 130 -7.13 -10.69 -5.26
CA VAL A 130 -7.85 -9.86 -4.29
C VAL A 130 -7.84 -10.59 -2.94
N VAL A 131 -7.14 -10.01 -1.97
CA VAL A 131 -6.97 -10.56 -0.63
C VAL A 131 -8.06 -9.98 0.27
N CYS A 132 -9.03 -10.80 0.64
CA CYS A 132 -10.20 -10.42 1.45
C CYS A 132 -10.28 -11.20 2.78
N LYS A 133 -9.28 -12.03 3.09
CA LYS A 133 -9.16 -12.79 4.33
C LYS A 133 -7.69 -12.98 4.69
N ASP A 134 -7.42 -13.33 5.92
CA ASP A 134 -6.07 -13.56 6.44
C ASP A 134 -5.32 -14.67 5.71
N ILE A 135 -3.98 -14.49 5.59
CA ILE A 135 -3.04 -15.41 4.97
C ILE A 135 -1.90 -15.71 5.94
#